data_0e6cfe63b7809c1b2566cf6781f966d8
#
_entry.id   0e6cfe63b7809c1b2566cf6781f966d8
#
_cell.length_a   1.000
_cell.length_b   1.000
_cell.length_c   1.000
_cell.angle_alpha   90.00
_cell.angle_beta   90.00
_cell.angle_gamma   90.00
#
_symmetry.space_group_name_H-M   'P 1'
#
loop_
_entity.id
_entity.type
_entity.pdbx_description
1 polymer ?
#
loop_
_entity_poly.entity_id
_entity_poly.type
_entity_poly.pdbx_seq_one_letter_code
_entity_poly.pdbx_strand_id
1 'polypeptide(L)'
;ERKSWPILYHFSHIRENILSWIPFTGEEKVLEIGSGCGAVTGALCERAKEVTCIELSMKRSKINAYRHQDQDNLKILVGNFQEIEKNLTEKYDYITLIGVFEYGESYIRSENPYVDFLRIISKHLKPDGKIILAIENRLGLKYWAGCTEDHFGTLFEGIQGYPKTKGVKTFSRKEFNGILEEAGNLKADWYYPYPDYKFPMTIHSDRHLPASGELHMRDYNFDRLRLDLFQESQVYNTLLSNDLYPQFANSFLLVIGKEQPQTAPVYVKFSNERDQKLSIYTCLLYTSDAAD
;
A
#
# COMPACT_ATOMS: atom_id res chain seq x y z
N GLU A 1 -1.45 -2.83 29.33
CA GLU A 1 -2.19 -2.85 28.04
C GLU A 1 -1.59 -3.92 27.14
N ARG A 2 -2.43 -4.84 26.65
CA ARG A 2 -1.97 -5.91 25.76
C ARG A 2 -1.70 -5.34 24.38
N LYS A 3 -0.44 -5.12 24.05
CA LYS A 3 0.01 -4.80 22.68
C LYS A 3 -0.17 -6.05 21.81
N SER A 4 -1.34 -6.21 21.18
CA SER A 4 -1.60 -7.28 20.22
C SER A 4 -1.44 -6.79 18.79
N TRP A 5 -1.07 -7.68 17.87
CA TRP A 5 -0.93 -7.35 16.45
C TRP A 5 -2.17 -6.63 15.86
N PRO A 6 -3.42 -7.09 16.08
CA PRO A 6 -4.59 -6.39 15.55
C PRO A 6 -4.70 -4.94 16.04
N ILE A 7 -4.34 -4.67 17.30
CA ILE A 7 -4.37 -3.31 17.84
C ILE A 7 -3.29 -2.45 17.16
N LEU A 8 -2.07 -2.95 17.07
CA LEU A 8 -0.98 -2.26 16.40
C LEU A 8 -1.32 -1.98 14.93
N TYR A 9 -1.77 -2.99 14.20
CA TYR A 9 -2.10 -2.90 12.77
C TYR A 9 -3.23 -1.91 12.48
N HIS A 10 -4.29 -1.93 13.29
CA HIS A 10 -5.47 -1.11 13.00
C HIS A 10 -5.45 0.29 13.63
N PHE A 11 -4.64 0.52 14.69
CA PHE A 11 -4.75 1.76 15.46
C PHE A 11 -3.44 2.54 15.58
N SER A 12 -2.32 2.04 15.06
CA SER A 12 -1.08 2.80 15.05
C SER A 12 -1.16 3.95 14.05
N HIS A 13 -0.79 5.16 14.49
CA HIS A 13 -0.68 6.35 13.63
C HIS A 13 0.42 6.19 12.54
N ILE A 14 1.41 5.31 12.77
CA ILE A 14 2.46 5.02 11.78
C ILE A 14 1.87 4.45 10.47
N ARG A 15 0.68 3.85 10.53
CA ARG A 15 -0.06 3.39 9.34
C ARG A 15 -0.33 4.52 8.34
N GLU A 16 -0.52 5.74 8.83
CA GLU A 16 -0.81 6.91 8.03
C GLU A 16 0.38 7.36 7.17
N ASN A 17 1.60 6.99 7.55
CA ASN A 17 2.82 7.30 6.80
C ASN A 17 2.75 6.84 5.33
N ILE A 18 1.99 5.77 5.04
CA ILE A 18 1.85 5.26 3.67
C ILE A 18 1.20 6.28 2.72
N LEU A 19 0.37 7.19 3.24
CA LEU A 19 -0.38 8.18 2.46
C LEU A 19 -0.05 9.63 2.81
N SER A 20 0.55 9.91 3.98
CA SER A 20 0.73 11.27 4.51
C SER A 20 1.58 12.19 3.63
N TRP A 21 2.42 11.64 2.76
CA TRP A 21 3.30 12.36 1.86
C TRP A 21 2.69 12.64 0.47
N ILE A 22 1.54 12.08 0.16
CA ILE A 22 0.84 12.32 -1.11
C ILE A 22 0.40 13.79 -1.15
N PRO A 23 0.67 14.52 -2.24
CA PRO A 23 0.40 15.96 -2.30
C PRO A 23 -1.09 16.24 -2.57
N PHE A 24 -1.91 16.18 -1.52
CA PHE A 24 -3.31 16.62 -1.57
C PHE A 24 -3.39 18.15 -1.50
N THR A 25 -4.32 18.74 -2.23
CA THR A 25 -4.61 20.20 -2.23
C THR A 25 -5.77 20.58 -1.31
N GLY A 26 -6.53 19.58 -0.83
CA GLY A 26 -7.75 19.77 -0.04
C GLY A 26 -9.03 19.83 -0.87
N GLU A 27 -8.94 19.68 -2.19
CA GLU A 27 -10.11 19.71 -3.10
C GLU A 27 -10.46 18.33 -3.67
N GLU A 28 -9.67 17.30 -3.34
CA GLU A 28 -9.82 15.98 -3.90
C GLU A 28 -11.00 15.21 -3.33
N LYS A 29 -11.64 14.41 -4.17
CA LYS A 29 -12.53 13.33 -3.80
C LYS A 29 -11.76 12.02 -3.80
N VAL A 30 -11.82 11.29 -2.69
CA VAL A 30 -11.09 10.03 -2.50
C VAL A 30 -12.07 8.88 -2.28
N LEU A 31 -11.80 7.75 -2.94
CA LEU A 31 -12.47 6.47 -2.68
C LEU A 31 -11.47 5.53 -1.99
N GLU A 32 -11.73 5.17 -0.75
CA GLU A 32 -10.97 4.16 -0.01
C GLU A 32 -11.67 2.80 -0.09
N ILE A 33 -11.07 1.84 -0.78
CA ILE A 33 -11.59 0.48 -0.91
C ILE A 33 -10.93 -0.40 0.16
N GLY A 34 -11.75 -1.08 0.99
CA GLY A 34 -11.27 -1.90 2.09
C GLY A 34 -10.75 -1.09 3.27
N SER A 35 -11.50 -0.07 3.70
CA SER A 35 -11.08 0.86 4.76
C SER A 35 -10.84 0.20 6.13
N GLY A 36 -11.31 -1.03 6.34
CA GLY A 36 -11.15 -1.75 7.58
C GLY A 36 -11.65 -0.99 8.81
N CYS A 37 -10.80 -0.87 9.82
CA CYS A 37 -11.09 -0.10 11.04
C CYS A 37 -10.66 1.37 10.94
N GLY A 38 -10.40 1.88 9.75
CA GLY A 38 -10.02 3.28 9.52
C GLY A 38 -8.56 3.59 9.84
N ALA A 39 -7.64 2.66 9.56
CA ALA A 39 -6.23 2.86 9.89
C ALA A 39 -5.57 4.01 9.13
N VAL A 40 -6.05 4.31 7.92
CA VAL A 40 -5.56 5.41 7.08
C VAL A 40 -6.66 6.41 6.71
N THR A 41 -7.92 6.11 7.03
CA THR A 41 -9.09 6.96 6.72
C THR A 41 -8.94 8.36 7.31
N GLY A 42 -8.44 8.48 8.55
CA GLY A 42 -8.24 9.78 9.21
C GLY A 42 -7.31 10.69 8.42
N ALA A 43 -6.17 10.18 7.99
CA ALA A 43 -5.20 10.94 7.19
C ALA A 43 -5.79 11.38 5.82
N LEU A 44 -6.72 10.62 5.26
CA LEU A 44 -7.44 11.02 4.05
C LEU A 44 -8.46 12.14 4.36
N CYS A 45 -9.25 11.99 5.43
CA CYS A 45 -10.26 12.99 5.82
C CYS A 45 -9.65 14.35 6.17
N GLU A 46 -8.49 14.38 6.81
CA GLU A 46 -7.78 15.61 7.15
C GLU A 46 -7.25 16.39 5.94
N ARG A 47 -7.15 15.74 4.77
CA ARG A 47 -6.41 16.26 3.62
C ARG A 47 -7.21 16.32 2.33
N ALA A 48 -8.32 15.61 2.24
CA ALA A 48 -9.19 15.59 1.07
C ALA A 48 -10.52 16.31 1.35
N LYS A 49 -11.18 16.77 0.32
CA LYS A 49 -12.49 17.39 0.39
C LYS A 49 -13.59 16.42 0.80
N GLU A 50 -13.58 15.24 0.22
CA GLU A 50 -14.58 14.20 0.46
C GLU A 50 -13.89 12.83 0.44
N VAL A 51 -14.23 11.97 1.40
CA VAL A 51 -13.74 10.59 1.48
C VAL A 51 -14.93 9.64 1.51
N THR A 52 -14.99 8.77 0.51
CA THR A 52 -15.95 7.65 0.48
C THR A 52 -15.21 6.36 0.76
N CYS A 53 -15.60 5.64 1.80
CA CYS A 53 -15.06 4.32 2.14
C CYS A 53 -16.00 3.21 1.68
N ILE A 54 -15.45 2.11 1.21
CA ILE A 54 -16.17 0.84 1.00
C ILE A 54 -15.52 -0.23 1.87
N GLU A 55 -16.31 -0.88 2.73
CA GLU A 55 -15.84 -1.95 3.61
C GLU A 55 -16.89 -3.07 3.70
N LEU A 56 -16.43 -4.31 3.54
CA LEU A 56 -17.31 -5.49 3.58
C LEU A 56 -17.92 -5.74 4.97
N SER A 57 -17.14 -5.50 6.02
CA SER A 57 -17.49 -5.82 7.39
C SER A 57 -18.23 -4.69 8.10
N MET A 58 -19.50 -4.88 8.43
CA MET A 58 -20.27 -3.95 9.26
C MET A 58 -19.56 -3.63 10.59
N LYS A 59 -18.91 -4.62 11.22
CA LYS A 59 -18.20 -4.42 12.49
C LYS A 59 -17.02 -3.48 12.33
N ARG A 60 -16.21 -3.66 11.29
CA ARG A 60 -15.05 -2.79 10.99
C ARG A 60 -15.53 -1.39 10.61
N SER A 61 -16.57 -1.30 9.79
CA SER A 61 -17.17 -0.01 9.40
C SER A 61 -17.66 0.80 10.59
N LYS A 62 -18.29 0.15 11.59
CA LYS A 62 -18.70 0.82 12.84
C LYS A 62 -17.49 1.34 13.62
N ILE A 63 -16.39 0.57 13.70
CA ILE A 63 -15.16 1.01 14.36
C ILE A 63 -14.59 2.24 13.64
N ASN A 64 -14.54 2.21 12.31
CA ASN A 64 -14.10 3.34 11.50
C ASN A 64 -14.96 4.58 11.74
N ALA A 65 -16.28 4.44 11.70
CA ALA A 65 -17.23 5.52 11.96
C ALA A 65 -17.07 6.14 13.35
N TYR A 66 -16.93 5.32 14.40
CA TYR A 66 -16.68 5.82 15.76
C TYR A 66 -15.33 6.52 15.90
N ARG A 67 -14.31 5.99 15.25
CA ARG A 67 -12.95 6.57 15.27
C ARG A 67 -12.90 7.95 14.64
N HIS A 68 -13.69 8.17 13.61
CA HIS A 68 -13.68 9.37 12.80
C HIS A 68 -15.03 10.12 12.86
N GLN A 69 -15.75 10.01 13.98
CA GLN A 69 -17.08 10.62 14.16
C GLN A 69 -17.10 12.16 14.04
N ASP A 70 -15.95 12.80 14.24
CA ASP A 70 -15.80 14.24 14.14
C ASP A 70 -15.43 14.73 12.72
N GLN A 71 -15.40 13.81 11.74
CA GLN A 71 -15.09 14.12 10.34
C GLN A 71 -16.40 14.26 9.53
N ASP A 72 -16.70 15.47 9.11
CA ASP A 72 -17.93 15.79 8.36
C ASP A 72 -17.88 15.39 6.88
N ASN A 73 -16.68 15.09 6.37
CA ASN A 73 -16.43 14.76 4.96
C ASN A 73 -16.31 13.25 4.69
N LEU A 74 -16.65 12.39 5.68
CA LEU A 74 -16.54 10.94 5.59
C LEU A 74 -17.89 10.27 5.29
N LYS A 75 -17.92 9.42 4.26
CA LYS A 75 -19.04 8.53 3.94
C LYS A 75 -18.55 7.08 3.94
N ILE A 76 -19.25 6.18 4.64
CA ILE A 76 -18.90 4.75 4.68
C ILE A 76 -20.03 3.92 4.08
N LEU A 77 -19.71 3.17 3.03
CA LEU A 77 -20.60 2.22 2.36
C LEU A 77 -20.23 0.79 2.78
N VAL A 78 -21.18 0.05 3.28
CA VAL A 78 -20.95 -1.30 3.80
C VAL A 78 -21.47 -2.35 2.82
N GLY A 79 -20.59 -3.20 2.33
CA GLY A 79 -20.93 -4.28 1.40
C GLY A 79 -19.78 -4.69 0.52
N ASN A 80 -20.04 -5.65 -0.38
CA ASN A 80 -19.06 -6.07 -1.36
C ASN A 80 -18.82 -4.98 -2.39
N PHE A 81 -17.54 -4.70 -2.70
CA PHE A 81 -17.15 -3.66 -3.66
C PHE A 81 -17.84 -3.86 -5.03
N GLN A 82 -17.83 -5.09 -5.58
CA GLN A 82 -18.42 -5.40 -6.89
C GLN A 82 -19.93 -5.13 -6.97
N GLU A 83 -20.64 -5.15 -5.82
CA GLU A 83 -22.07 -4.82 -5.77
C GLU A 83 -22.29 -3.31 -5.61
N ILE A 84 -21.47 -2.66 -4.78
CA ILE A 84 -21.58 -1.22 -4.49
C ILE A 84 -21.17 -0.40 -5.71
N GLU A 85 -20.09 -0.78 -6.39
CA GLU A 85 -19.49 -0.01 -7.50
C GLU A 85 -20.47 0.24 -8.65
N LYS A 86 -21.42 -0.68 -8.87
CA LYS A 86 -22.45 -0.55 -9.92
C LYS A 86 -23.35 0.67 -9.73
N ASN A 87 -23.48 1.14 -8.49
CA ASN A 87 -24.29 2.29 -8.11
C ASN A 87 -23.45 3.55 -7.83
N LEU A 88 -22.12 3.48 -7.96
CA LEU A 88 -21.24 4.63 -7.82
C LEU A 88 -21.27 5.46 -9.12
N THR A 89 -21.86 6.63 -9.05
CA THR A 89 -21.91 7.57 -10.19
C THR A 89 -20.78 8.60 -10.14
N GLU A 90 -20.15 8.76 -8.97
CA GLU A 90 -19.09 9.73 -8.76
C GLU A 90 -17.76 9.28 -9.36
N LYS A 91 -16.92 10.28 -9.68
CA LYS A 91 -15.55 10.11 -10.11
C LYS A 91 -14.61 10.69 -9.06
N TYR A 92 -13.48 10.03 -8.85
CA TYR A 92 -12.54 10.31 -7.79
C TYR A 92 -11.19 10.78 -8.34
N ASP A 93 -10.53 11.66 -7.61
CA ASP A 93 -9.18 12.10 -7.90
C ASP A 93 -8.18 11.00 -7.48
N TYR A 94 -8.47 10.36 -6.35
CA TYR A 94 -7.68 9.22 -5.86
C TYR A 94 -8.59 8.06 -5.49
N ILE A 95 -8.12 6.85 -5.79
CA ILE A 95 -8.71 5.60 -5.28
C ILE A 95 -7.60 4.84 -4.55
N THR A 96 -7.82 4.49 -3.28
CA THR A 96 -6.81 3.81 -2.46
C THR A 96 -7.16 2.34 -2.23
N LEU A 97 -6.16 1.46 -2.34
CA LEU A 97 -6.19 0.03 -2.01
C LEU A 97 -4.96 -0.32 -1.17
N ILE A 98 -5.06 -0.19 0.13
CA ILE A 98 -3.93 -0.41 1.04
C ILE A 98 -4.07 -1.74 1.77
N GLY A 99 -3.39 -2.79 1.28
CA GLY A 99 -3.52 -4.16 1.78
C GLY A 99 -4.89 -4.76 1.47
N VAL A 100 -5.33 -4.64 0.22
CA VAL A 100 -6.65 -5.07 -0.26
C VAL A 100 -6.58 -5.82 -1.58
N PHE A 101 -5.68 -5.42 -2.46
CA PHE A 101 -5.62 -5.95 -3.82
C PHE A 101 -5.31 -7.46 -3.86
N GLU A 102 -4.57 -7.95 -2.89
CA GLU A 102 -4.26 -9.38 -2.69
C GLU A 102 -5.50 -10.26 -2.55
N TYR A 103 -6.63 -9.69 -2.09
CA TYR A 103 -7.92 -10.35 -1.96
C TYR A 103 -8.79 -10.27 -3.23
N GLY A 104 -8.22 -9.90 -4.37
CA GLY A 104 -8.96 -9.67 -5.63
C GLY A 104 -9.87 -10.82 -6.03
N GLU A 105 -9.48 -12.08 -5.83
CA GLU A 105 -10.31 -13.26 -6.09
C GLU A 105 -11.60 -13.30 -5.24
N SER A 106 -11.57 -12.69 -4.05
CA SER A 106 -12.73 -12.61 -3.16
C SER A 106 -13.64 -11.42 -3.49
N TYR A 107 -13.07 -10.35 -4.06
CA TYR A 107 -13.81 -9.14 -4.41
C TYR A 107 -14.43 -9.20 -5.81
N ILE A 108 -13.74 -9.84 -6.77
CA ILE A 108 -14.10 -9.85 -8.19
C ILE A 108 -14.32 -11.28 -8.67
N ARG A 109 -15.53 -11.56 -9.09
CA ARG A 109 -15.92 -12.86 -9.66
C ARG A 109 -15.71 -12.83 -11.17
N SER A 110 -14.51 -13.19 -11.62
CA SER A 110 -14.18 -13.28 -13.04
C SER A 110 -13.03 -14.29 -13.26
N GLU A 111 -12.70 -14.58 -14.51
CA GLU A 111 -11.55 -15.44 -14.86
C GLU A 111 -10.21 -14.75 -14.57
N ASN A 112 -10.16 -13.41 -14.68
CA ASN A 112 -8.97 -12.60 -14.44
C ASN A 112 -9.21 -11.52 -13.36
N PRO A 113 -9.46 -11.93 -12.08
CA PRO A 113 -10.00 -11.04 -11.06
C PRO A 113 -9.13 -9.81 -10.78
N TYR A 114 -7.83 -9.91 -10.83
CA TYR A 114 -6.91 -8.81 -10.55
C TYR A 114 -6.87 -7.77 -11.68
N VAL A 115 -6.87 -8.23 -12.93
CA VAL A 115 -6.97 -7.37 -14.11
C VAL A 115 -8.32 -6.64 -14.13
N ASP A 116 -9.39 -7.38 -13.90
CA ASP A 116 -10.74 -6.82 -13.91
C ASP A 116 -10.97 -5.90 -12.72
N PHE A 117 -10.34 -6.14 -11.58
CA PHE A 117 -10.39 -5.22 -10.45
C PHE A 117 -9.82 -3.85 -10.84
N LEU A 118 -8.62 -3.80 -11.43
CA LEU A 118 -8.05 -2.54 -11.93
C LEU A 118 -8.91 -1.89 -13.01
N ARG A 119 -9.47 -2.67 -13.94
CA ARG A 119 -10.38 -2.13 -14.98
C ARG A 119 -11.62 -1.51 -14.36
N ILE A 120 -12.23 -2.15 -13.37
CA ILE A 120 -13.44 -1.66 -12.70
C ILE A 120 -13.14 -0.35 -11.97
N ILE A 121 -12.11 -0.33 -11.11
CA ILE A 121 -11.80 0.89 -10.34
C ILE A 121 -11.37 2.04 -11.23
N SER A 122 -10.67 1.77 -12.34
CA SER A 122 -10.28 2.80 -13.30
C SER A 122 -11.47 3.52 -13.96
N LYS A 123 -12.66 2.89 -14.01
CA LYS A 123 -13.89 3.53 -14.48
C LYS A 123 -14.36 4.63 -13.55
N HIS A 124 -14.00 4.57 -12.27
CA HIS A 124 -14.38 5.56 -11.26
C HIS A 124 -13.36 6.67 -11.06
N LEU A 125 -12.24 6.65 -11.79
CA LEU A 125 -11.28 7.75 -11.81
C LEU A 125 -11.75 8.93 -12.66
N LYS A 126 -11.41 10.15 -12.24
CA LYS A 126 -11.37 11.32 -13.11
C LYS A 126 -10.28 11.13 -14.17
N PRO A 127 -10.24 11.96 -15.24
CA PRO A 127 -9.24 11.82 -16.32
C PRO A 127 -7.80 11.73 -15.82
N ASP A 128 -7.41 12.60 -14.86
CA ASP A 128 -6.07 12.66 -14.27
C ASP A 128 -5.97 11.95 -12.93
N GLY A 129 -7.03 11.23 -12.53
CA GLY A 129 -7.10 10.52 -11.27
C GLY A 129 -6.07 9.41 -11.17
N LYS A 130 -5.70 9.06 -9.94
CA LYS A 130 -4.68 8.05 -9.63
C LYS A 130 -5.22 6.98 -8.69
N ILE A 131 -4.71 5.75 -8.86
CA ILE A 131 -4.89 4.67 -7.88
C ILE A 131 -3.63 4.62 -7.03
N ILE A 132 -3.79 4.61 -5.72
CA ILE A 132 -2.71 4.40 -4.74
C ILE A 132 -2.89 3.00 -4.18
N LEU A 133 -1.96 2.12 -4.49
CA LEU A 133 -2.06 0.70 -4.15
C LEU A 133 -0.82 0.27 -3.37
N ALA A 134 -1.04 -0.32 -2.18
CA ALA A 134 0.04 -0.92 -1.41
C ALA A 134 -0.23 -2.42 -1.19
N ILE A 135 0.81 -3.23 -1.42
CA ILE A 135 0.73 -4.70 -1.37
C ILE A 135 2.10 -5.28 -1.03
N GLU A 136 2.13 -6.46 -0.38
CA GLU A 136 3.36 -7.22 -0.19
C GLU A 136 3.93 -7.69 -1.54
N ASN A 137 5.26 -7.70 -1.62
CA ASN A 137 5.96 -8.36 -2.71
C ASN A 137 6.13 -9.85 -2.38
N ARG A 138 5.57 -10.74 -3.19
CA ARG A 138 5.72 -12.20 -2.96
C ARG A 138 7.18 -12.68 -2.94
N LEU A 139 8.10 -11.91 -3.54
CA LEU A 139 9.55 -12.18 -3.53
C LEU A 139 10.29 -11.32 -2.49
N GLY A 140 9.58 -10.65 -1.58
CA GLY A 140 10.17 -9.82 -0.54
C GLY A 140 11.24 -10.55 0.25
N LEU A 141 12.38 -9.86 0.49
CA LEU A 141 13.53 -10.46 1.16
C LEU A 141 13.18 -11.05 2.53
N LYS A 142 12.20 -10.46 3.24
CA LYS A 142 11.73 -10.96 4.53
C LYS A 142 11.30 -12.44 4.49
N TYR A 143 10.68 -12.90 3.41
CA TYR A 143 10.24 -14.29 3.27
C TYR A 143 11.41 -15.27 3.08
N TRP A 144 12.45 -14.84 2.36
CA TRP A 144 13.70 -15.60 2.21
C TRP A 144 14.47 -15.65 3.52
N ALA A 145 14.40 -14.58 4.31
CA ALA A 145 15.07 -14.45 5.60
C ALA A 145 14.35 -15.18 6.74
N GLY A 146 13.19 -15.79 6.50
CA GLY A 146 12.49 -16.66 7.44
C GLY A 146 11.18 -16.13 8.02
N CYS A 147 10.63 -15.02 7.46
CA CYS A 147 9.23 -14.67 7.72
C CYS A 147 8.29 -15.67 7.07
N THR A 148 7.21 -16.00 7.74
CA THR A 148 6.08 -16.72 7.12
C THR A 148 5.33 -15.77 6.19
N GLU A 149 4.61 -16.33 5.23
CA GLU A 149 3.70 -15.58 4.37
C GLU A 149 2.62 -14.88 5.22
N ASP A 150 2.34 -13.61 4.93
CA ASP A 150 1.57 -12.72 5.81
C ASP A 150 0.13 -13.16 6.04
N HIS A 151 -0.51 -13.83 5.08
CA HIS A 151 -1.92 -14.20 5.13
C HIS A 151 -2.13 -15.62 5.69
N PHE A 152 -1.31 -16.56 5.27
CA PHE A 152 -1.49 -17.97 5.59
C PHE A 152 -0.56 -18.48 6.71
N GLY A 153 0.51 -17.73 7.02
CA GLY A 153 1.46 -18.12 8.06
C GLY A 153 2.33 -19.32 7.72
N THR A 154 2.47 -19.64 6.44
CA THR A 154 3.28 -20.76 5.96
C THR A 154 4.59 -20.23 5.39
N LEU A 155 5.71 -20.89 5.71
CA LEU A 155 7.02 -20.55 5.15
C LEU A 155 7.03 -20.79 3.63
N PHE A 156 7.56 -19.81 2.92
CA PHE A 156 7.84 -19.86 1.46
C PHE A 156 6.61 -20.02 0.55
N GLU A 157 5.38 -19.93 1.06
CA GLU A 157 4.16 -20.17 0.28
C GLU A 157 4.07 -19.23 -0.94
N GLY A 158 4.25 -17.92 -0.72
CA GLY A 158 4.24 -16.94 -1.81
C GLY A 158 5.39 -17.13 -2.80
N ILE A 159 6.61 -17.38 -2.33
CA ILE A 159 7.79 -17.62 -3.17
C ILE A 159 7.58 -18.83 -4.10
N GLN A 160 6.93 -19.87 -3.60
CA GLN A 160 6.63 -21.09 -4.38
C GLN A 160 5.40 -20.96 -5.30
N GLY A 161 4.74 -19.80 -5.33
CA GLY A 161 3.59 -19.55 -6.20
C GLY A 161 2.25 -20.02 -5.64
N TYR A 162 2.11 -20.10 -4.32
CA TYR A 162 0.88 -20.51 -3.61
C TYR A 162 0.41 -21.92 -3.94
N PRO A 163 1.27 -22.97 -3.82
CA PRO A 163 0.92 -24.33 -4.22
C PRO A 163 -0.17 -24.96 -3.35
N LYS A 164 -0.36 -24.48 -2.11
CA LYS A 164 -1.27 -25.08 -1.12
C LYS A 164 -2.48 -24.21 -0.78
N THR A 165 -2.44 -22.92 -1.14
CA THR A 165 -3.44 -21.93 -0.70
C THR A 165 -4.13 -21.27 -1.88
N LYS A 166 -5.35 -20.73 -1.64
CA LYS A 166 -6.17 -20.03 -2.65
C LYS A 166 -6.86 -18.83 -2.01
N GLY A 167 -7.33 -17.90 -2.84
CA GLY A 167 -8.17 -16.78 -2.42
C GLY A 167 -7.41 -15.51 -2.02
N VAL A 168 -6.11 -15.61 -1.75
CA VAL A 168 -5.23 -14.46 -1.49
C VAL A 168 -3.93 -14.67 -2.25
N LYS A 169 -3.48 -13.63 -2.97
CA LYS A 169 -2.27 -13.72 -3.79
C LYS A 169 -1.55 -12.39 -3.84
N THR A 170 -0.25 -12.41 -3.57
CA THR A 170 0.64 -11.28 -3.81
C THR A 170 1.48 -11.52 -5.07
N PHE A 171 2.12 -10.49 -5.59
CA PHE A 171 2.76 -10.50 -6.89
C PHE A 171 4.21 -10.03 -6.81
N SER A 172 5.04 -10.55 -7.69
CA SER A 172 6.32 -9.94 -8.01
C SER A 172 6.12 -8.68 -8.87
N ARG A 173 7.11 -7.82 -8.93
CA ARG A 173 7.08 -6.62 -9.79
C ARG A 173 6.77 -6.96 -11.26
N LYS A 174 7.36 -8.04 -11.78
CA LYS A 174 7.12 -8.48 -13.17
C LYS A 174 5.67 -8.89 -13.40
N GLU A 175 5.11 -9.69 -12.50
CA GLU A 175 3.70 -10.13 -12.60
C GLU A 175 2.75 -8.95 -12.51
N PHE A 176 3.03 -8.01 -11.60
CA PHE A 176 2.19 -6.82 -11.45
C PHE A 176 2.24 -5.92 -12.70
N ASN A 177 3.40 -5.75 -13.33
CA ASN A 177 3.50 -5.05 -14.61
C ASN A 177 2.64 -5.69 -15.70
N GLY A 178 2.59 -7.03 -15.78
CA GLY A 178 1.68 -7.74 -16.69
C GLY A 178 0.21 -7.43 -16.40
N ILE A 179 -0.19 -7.40 -15.13
CA ILE A 179 -1.56 -7.01 -14.72
C ILE A 179 -1.88 -5.58 -15.16
N LEU A 180 -0.96 -4.62 -14.99
CA LEU A 180 -1.13 -3.23 -15.41
C LEU A 180 -1.30 -3.11 -16.94
N GLU A 181 -0.50 -3.86 -17.69
CA GLU A 181 -0.56 -3.89 -19.15
C GLU A 181 -1.91 -4.45 -19.62
N GLU A 182 -2.32 -5.59 -19.11
CA GLU A 182 -3.60 -6.21 -19.45
C GLU A 182 -4.80 -5.37 -18.98
N ALA A 183 -4.68 -4.64 -17.88
CA ALA A 183 -5.76 -3.77 -17.37
C ALA A 183 -6.03 -2.53 -18.23
N GLY A 184 -5.19 -2.23 -19.21
CA GLY A 184 -5.38 -1.10 -20.14
C GLY A 184 -4.10 -0.27 -20.32
N ASN A 185 -2.94 -0.89 -20.30
CA ASN A 185 -1.63 -0.23 -20.39
C ASN A 185 -1.43 0.87 -19.34
N LEU A 186 -1.91 0.63 -18.13
CA LEU A 186 -1.74 1.55 -17.01
C LEU A 186 -0.27 1.74 -16.69
N LYS A 187 0.10 2.96 -16.30
CA LYS A 187 1.46 3.31 -15.88
C LYS A 187 1.51 3.40 -14.36
N ALA A 188 2.63 3.01 -13.78
CA ALA A 188 2.83 3.09 -12.35
C ALA A 188 4.17 3.72 -12.00
N ASP A 189 4.17 4.64 -11.04
CA ASP A 189 5.36 4.99 -10.30
C ASP A 189 5.51 3.99 -9.16
N TRP A 190 6.69 3.36 -9.07
CA TRP A 190 7.01 2.35 -8.10
C TRP A 190 7.72 2.94 -6.91
N TYR A 191 7.19 2.65 -5.73
CA TYR A 191 7.76 3.01 -4.44
C TYR A 191 7.97 1.77 -3.58
N TYR A 192 8.95 1.84 -2.71
CA TYR A 192 9.41 0.77 -1.84
C TYR A 192 9.35 1.22 -0.39
N PRO A 193 8.19 1.04 0.28
CA PRO A 193 8.06 1.32 1.70
C PRO A 193 8.97 0.39 2.51
N TYR A 194 9.77 0.95 3.41
CA TYR A 194 10.70 0.19 4.22
C TYR A 194 10.47 0.45 5.72
N PRO A 195 10.49 -0.57 6.59
CA PRO A 195 10.75 -1.99 6.28
C PRO A 195 9.60 -2.72 5.57
N ASP A 196 8.36 -2.21 5.65
CA ASP A 196 7.16 -2.75 5.00
C ASP A 196 6.10 -1.63 4.87
N TYR A 197 5.14 -1.76 3.94
CA TYR A 197 4.07 -0.77 3.73
C TYR A 197 3.15 -0.61 4.95
N LYS A 198 3.09 -1.61 5.82
CA LYS A 198 2.26 -1.55 7.03
C LYS A 198 2.74 -0.49 8.03
N PHE A 199 4.06 -0.33 8.16
CA PHE A 199 4.70 0.63 9.07
C PHE A 199 5.94 1.25 8.43
N PRO A 200 5.78 2.04 7.37
CA PRO A 200 6.92 2.60 6.66
C PRO A 200 7.64 3.67 7.50
N MET A 201 8.96 3.55 7.58
CA MET A 201 9.88 4.51 8.17
C MET A 201 10.53 5.37 7.09
N THR A 202 10.76 4.77 5.93
CA THR A 202 11.18 5.44 4.70
C THR A 202 10.40 4.88 3.52
N ILE A 203 10.27 5.67 2.46
CA ILE A 203 9.71 5.24 1.19
C ILE A 203 10.69 5.65 0.12
N HIS A 204 11.28 4.69 -0.57
CA HIS A 204 12.15 4.88 -1.71
C HIS A 204 11.37 4.73 -3.01
N SER A 205 11.98 5.10 -4.15
CA SER A 205 11.37 4.92 -5.47
C SER A 205 12.41 4.44 -6.48
N ASP A 206 11.97 4.10 -7.71
CA ASP A 206 12.88 3.81 -8.82
C ASP A 206 13.85 4.94 -9.12
N ARG A 207 13.48 6.19 -8.80
CA ARG A 207 14.30 7.38 -9.04
C ARG A 207 15.26 7.69 -7.89
N HIS A 208 15.08 7.05 -6.74
CA HIS A 208 15.91 7.21 -5.56
C HIS A 208 15.93 5.91 -4.76
N LEU A 209 16.76 4.98 -5.18
CA LEU A 209 16.97 3.72 -4.47
C LEU A 209 17.80 3.96 -3.20
N PRO A 210 17.70 3.07 -2.20
CA PRO A 210 18.50 3.15 -0.97
C PRO A 210 20.01 3.10 -1.29
N ALA A 211 20.78 3.82 -0.51
CA ALA A 211 22.23 3.63 -0.49
C ALA A 211 22.64 2.42 0.36
N SER A 212 23.82 1.88 0.10
CA SER A 212 24.39 0.80 0.94
C SER A 212 24.47 1.24 2.40
N GLY A 213 23.98 0.41 3.32
CA GLY A 213 23.94 0.69 4.76
C GLY A 213 22.70 1.42 5.25
N GLU A 214 21.81 1.92 4.37
CA GLU A 214 20.58 2.59 4.80
C GLU A 214 19.51 1.60 5.31
N LEU A 215 19.46 0.39 4.76
CA LEU A 215 18.47 -0.63 5.09
C LEU A 215 18.97 -1.52 6.24
N HIS A 216 18.90 -1.00 7.47
CA HIS A 216 19.40 -1.68 8.67
C HIS A 216 18.29 -2.19 9.60
N MET A 217 17.02 -1.80 9.36
CA MET A 217 15.89 -2.30 10.14
C MET A 217 15.46 -3.68 9.64
N ARG A 218 14.99 -4.47 10.59
CA ARG A 218 14.41 -5.77 10.33
C ARG A 218 12.90 -5.66 10.30
N ASP A 219 12.25 -6.34 9.36
CA ASP A 219 10.80 -6.53 9.43
C ASP A 219 10.47 -7.55 10.53
N TYR A 220 9.67 -7.12 11.50
CA TYR A 220 9.21 -7.99 12.59
C TYR A 220 7.89 -8.65 12.18
N ASN A 221 7.85 -9.97 12.21
CA ASN A 221 6.61 -10.72 12.06
C ASN A 221 5.88 -10.71 13.42
N PHE A 222 5.15 -9.62 13.69
CA PHE A 222 4.62 -9.26 15.01
C PHE A 222 3.64 -10.28 15.63
N ASP A 223 2.98 -11.08 14.82
CA ASP A 223 1.94 -12.03 15.23
C ASP A 223 2.34 -13.51 15.09
N ARG A 224 3.55 -13.77 14.59
CA ARG A 224 4.00 -15.12 14.24
C ARG A 224 5.47 -15.32 14.56
N LEU A 225 5.85 -16.59 14.74
CA LEU A 225 7.26 -16.96 14.87
C LEU A 225 7.98 -16.72 13.54
N ARG A 226 9.18 -16.19 13.64
CA ARG A 226 10.08 -15.95 12.53
C ARG A 226 11.36 -16.74 12.71
N LEU A 227 11.85 -17.35 11.65
CA LEU A 227 13.21 -17.91 11.60
C LEU A 227 14.22 -16.80 11.30
N ASP A 228 15.45 -16.99 11.74
CA ASP A 228 16.60 -16.13 11.47
C ASP A 228 17.58 -16.90 10.58
N LEU A 229 17.37 -16.81 9.25
CA LEU A 229 18.20 -17.58 8.32
C LEU A 229 19.46 -16.81 7.91
N PHE A 230 19.41 -15.48 7.85
CA PHE A 230 20.56 -14.61 7.56
C PHE A 230 20.29 -13.16 8.01
N GLN A 231 21.32 -12.31 7.94
CA GLN A 231 21.23 -10.89 8.24
C GLN A 231 20.72 -10.11 7.03
N GLU A 232 19.47 -9.67 7.04
CA GLU A 232 18.82 -8.96 5.92
C GLU A 232 19.57 -7.70 5.49
N SER A 233 20.10 -6.92 6.44
CA SER A 233 20.87 -5.71 6.14
C SER A 233 22.09 -5.97 5.24
N GLN A 234 22.78 -7.10 5.43
CA GLN A 234 23.90 -7.50 4.60
C GLN A 234 23.46 -7.93 3.20
N VAL A 235 22.34 -8.67 3.14
CA VAL A 235 21.79 -9.12 1.84
C VAL A 235 21.23 -7.94 1.06
N TYR A 236 20.60 -6.95 1.73
CA TYR A 236 20.19 -5.72 1.05
C TYR A 236 21.36 -5.00 0.39
N ASN A 237 22.51 -4.89 1.06
CA ASN A 237 23.69 -4.29 0.44
C ASN A 237 24.13 -5.05 -0.82
N THR A 238 24.07 -6.38 -0.78
CA THR A 238 24.38 -7.22 -1.96
C THR A 238 23.37 -7.00 -3.08
N LEU A 239 22.06 -6.93 -2.75
CA LEU A 239 21.01 -6.68 -3.74
C LEU A 239 21.13 -5.30 -4.38
N LEU A 240 21.47 -4.27 -3.58
CA LEU A 240 21.70 -2.91 -4.07
C LEU A 240 22.89 -2.84 -5.03
N SER A 241 24.02 -3.48 -4.68
CA SER A 241 25.22 -3.51 -5.54
C SER A 241 25.06 -4.29 -6.86
N ASN A 242 23.97 -5.05 -7.00
CA ASN A 242 23.62 -5.83 -8.19
C ASN A 242 22.32 -5.38 -8.87
N ASP A 243 21.80 -4.19 -8.54
CA ASP A 243 20.56 -3.63 -9.11
C ASP A 243 19.30 -4.50 -8.92
N LEU A 244 19.30 -5.34 -7.89
CA LEU A 244 18.23 -6.31 -7.61
C LEU A 244 17.23 -5.83 -6.54
N TYR A 245 17.53 -4.76 -5.81
CA TYR A 245 16.68 -4.30 -4.71
C TYR A 245 15.19 -4.15 -5.08
N PRO A 246 14.82 -3.55 -6.23
CA PRO A 246 13.42 -3.41 -6.64
C PRO A 246 12.66 -4.74 -6.76
N GLN A 247 13.36 -5.84 -6.99
CA GLN A 247 12.74 -7.17 -7.10
C GLN A 247 12.52 -7.82 -5.73
N PHE A 248 13.30 -7.43 -4.72
CA PHE A 248 13.33 -8.03 -3.39
C PHE A 248 12.87 -7.10 -2.25
N ALA A 249 12.46 -5.87 -2.56
CA ALA A 249 11.79 -5.01 -1.57
C ALA A 249 10.60 -5.76 -0.95
N ASN A 250 10.38 -5.61 0.35
CA ASN A 250 9.37 -6.40 1.08
C ASN A 250 7.94 -6.12 0.63
N SER A 251 7.69 -4.91 0.17
CA SER A 251 6.37 -4.47 -0.30
C SER A 251 6.49 -3.39 -1.36
N PHE A 252 5.41 -3.16 -2.06
CA PHE A 252 5.27 -2.12 -3.06
C PHE A 252 4.21 -1.11 -2.65
N LEU A 253 4.43 0.15 -3.01
CA LEU A 253 3.43 1.18 -3.10
C LEU A 253 3.47 1.71 -4.52
N LEU A 254 2.34 1.65 -5.21
CA LEU A 254 2.20 2.08 -6.59
C LEU A 254 1.27 3.29 -6.67
N VAL A 255 1.69 4.28 -7.43
CA VAL A 255 0.81 5.36 -7.89
C VAL A 255 0.52 5.10 -9.36
N ILE A 256 -0.70 4.64 -9.66
CA ILE A 256 -1.10 4.12 -10.96
C ILE A 256 -2.01 5.13 -11.66
N GLY A 257 -1.79 5.36 -12.94
CA GLY A 257 -2.62 6.21 -13.78
C GLY A 257 -2.43 5.92 -15.26
N LYS A 258 -3.07 6.72 -16.10
CA LYS A 258 -2.88 6.64 -17.56
C LYS A 258 -1.51 7.17 -17.97
N GLU A 259 -1.04 8.20 -17.28
CA GLU A 259 0.27 8.82 -17.47
C GLU A 259 1.06 8.79 -16.17
N GLN A 260 2.39 8.79 -16.27
CA GLN A 260 3.24 8.89 -15.09
C GLN A 260 3.17 10.32 -14.52
N PRO A 261 3.04 10.48 -13.19
CA PRO A 261 3.09 11.80 -12.57
C PRO A 261 4.47 12.44 -12.80
N GLN A 262 4.49 13.70 -13.25
CA GLN A 262 5.75 14.41 -13.53
C GLN A 262 6.45 14.93 -12.28
N THR A 263 5.70 15.13 -11.19
CA THR A 263 6.20 15.77 -9.95
C THR A 263 5.79 14.95 -8.72
N ALA A 264 6.38 13.79 -8.54
CA ALA A 264 6.15 13.01 -7.31
C ALA A 264 7.40 13.07 -6.42
N PRO A 265 7.26 13.06 -5.09
CA PRO A 265 8.38 12.79 -4.20
C PRO A 265 9.07 11.49 -4.61
N VAL A 266 10.41 11.49 -4.65
CA VAL A 266 11.19 10.29 -5.02
C VAL A 266 11.69 9.53 -3.80
N TYR A 267 11.72 10.21 -2.65
CA TYR A 267 12.11 9.66 -1.37
C TYR A 267 11.36 10.37 -0.24
N VAL A 268 10.97 9.61 0.77
CA VAL A 268 10.32 10.14 1.99
C VAL A 268 10.93 9.47 3.21
N LYS A 269 11.22 10.26 4.24
CA LYS A 269 11.68 9.79 5.55
C LYS A 269 10.77 10.35 6.64
N PHE A 270 10.31 9.48 7.52
CA PHE A 270 9.42 9.84 8.63
C PHE A 270 10.17 9.92 9.96
N SER A 271 9.79 10.89 10.79
CA SER A 271 10.26 11.01 12.18
C SER A 271 9.27 10.35 13.12
N ASN A 272 9.41 9.06 13.36
CA ASN A 272 8.49 8.27 14.19
C ASN A 272 8.87 8.22 15.68
N GLU A 273 9.96 8.87 16.08
CA GLU A 273 10.45 8.92 17.46
C GLU A 273 9.83 10.06 18.28
N ARG A 274 8.91 10.81 17.69
CA ARG A 274 8.27 11.97 18.29
C ARG A 274 6.81 11.67 18.61
N ASP A 275 6.24 12.48 19.53
CA ASP A 275 4.79 12.53 19.72
C ASP A 275 4.09 12.77 18.37
N GLN A 276 2.92 12.15 18.17
CA GLN A 276 2.16 12.23 16.91
C GLN A 276 1.94 13.69 16.47
N LYS A 277 1.68 14.60 17.40
CA LYS A 277 1.50 16.05 17.12
C LYS A 277 2.76 16.74 16.63
N LEU A 278 3.92 16.14 16.84
CA LEU A 278 5.24 16.65 16.45
C LEU A 278 5.89 15.79 15.36
N SER A 279 5.18 14.79 14.84
CA SER A 279 5.69 13.95 13.76
C SER A 279 5.80 14.78 12.48
N ILE A 280 6.92 14.63 11.79
CA ILE A 280 7.22 15.28 10.51
C ILE A 280 7.75 14.25 9.54
N TYR A 281 7.61 14.57 8.27
CA TYR A 281 8.32 13.83 7.22
C TYR A 281 9.14 14.79 6.35
N THR A 282 10.19 14.26 5.76
CA THR A 282 11.05 14.97 4.81
C THR A 282 10.93 14.29 3.46
N CYS A 283 10.62 15.05 2.41
CA CYS A 283 10.55 14.56 1.04
C CYS A 283 11.71 15.10 0.21
N LEU A 284 12.24 14.25 -0.67
CA LEU A 284 13.05 14.68 -1.81
C LEU A 284 12.13 14.72 -3.04
N LEU A 285 12.01 15.90 -3.65
CA LEU A 285 11.26 16.08 -4.88
C LEU A 285 12.22 15.99 -6.07
N TYR A 286 11.83 15.27 -7.11
CA TYR A 286 12.50 15.34 -8.39
C TYR A 286 11.97 16.58 -9.14
N THR A 287 12.84 17.54 -9.42
CA THR A 287 12.56 18.66 -10.31
C THR A 287 13.43 18.51 -11.55
N SER A 288 12.86 18.69 -12.72
CA SER A 288 13.59 18.60 -14.01
C SER A 288 14.71 19.65 -14.16
N ASP A 289 14.71 20.65 -13.30
CA ASP A 289 15.65 21.79 -13.35
C ASP A 289 16.92 21.58 -12.50
N ALA A 290 17.09 20.42 -11.88
CA ALA A 290 18.29 20.10 -11.08
C ALA A 290 19.44 19.48 -11.90
N ALA A 291 19.38 19.58 -13.22
CA ALA A 291 20.33 18.98 -14.17
C ALA A 291 21.13 20.03 -15.01
N ASP A 292 21.35 21.23 -14.45
CA ASP A 292 22.31 22.22 -15.00
C ASP A 292 23.44 22.52 -14.00
#